data_5a6ab26585a0c36922a11132b4e9c3ce
#
_entry.id   5a6ab26585a0c36922a11132b4e9c3ce
#
_cell.length_a   1.000
_cell.length_b   1.000
_cell.length_c   1.000
_cell.angle_alpha   90.00
_cell.angle_beta   90.00
_cell.angle_gamma   90.00
#
_symmetry.space_group_name_H-M   'P 1'
#
loop_
_entity.id
_entity.type
_entity.pdbx_description
1 polymer ?
#
loop_
_entity_poly.entity_id
_entity_poly.type
_entity_poly.pdbx_seq_one_letter_code
_entity_poly.pdbx_strand_id
1 'polypeptide(L)'
;MKVLYVSSEALPFAASGGLADVAGSLPGALTRRRTPCRVIMPLYGCVTADQRASMRFITSIMVPVSWRRQYCGIFETKYNGVTYYLLDNEYYFKRDTLYGHYDDGERFAFFSRAVLEALPYLDFKPDIIHCNDWQSALVPVYYSTMYANREGYAGIKTIFTIHNIQYQGIYGKDILGDVFGLGEEHASLVEFGDCINLMKGGIECADRVTDRKSVV
;
A
#
# COMPACT_ATOMS: atom_id res chain seq x y z
N MET A 1 17.08 -8.52 -8.21
CA MET A 1 16.18 -7.39 -7.84
C MET A 1 14.82 -7.97 -7.55
N LYS A 2 14.29 -7.73 -6.35
CA LYS A 2 12.99 -8.23 -5.86
C LYS A 2 12.04 -7.05 -5.69
N VAL A 3 10.81 -7.18 -6.16
CA VAL A 3 9.81 -6.10 -6.12
C VAL A 3 8.64 -6.51 -5.22
N LEU A 4 8.29 -5.67 -4.25
CA LEU A 4 7.03 -5.74 -3.52
C LEU A 4 6.05 -4.75 -4.15
N TYR A 5 5.03 -5.26 -4.81
CA TYR A 5 4.01 -4.48 -5.50
C TYR A 5 2.88 -4.18 -4.54
N VAL A 6 2.77 -2.93 -4.13
CA VAL A 6 1.77 -2.45 -3.16
C VAL A 6 0.58 -1.90 -3.92
N SER A 7 -0.59 -2.48 -3.73
CA SER A 7 -1.81 -2.07 -4.41
C SER A 7 -3.01 -2.17 -3.47
N SER A 8 -3.93 -1.21 -3.57
CA SER A 8 -5.19 -1.26 -2.84
C SER A 8 -6.18 -2.26 -3.41
N GLU A 9 -6.01 -2.70 -4.66
CA GLU A 9 -6.80 -3.74 -5.31
C GLU A 9 -5.93 -4.56 -6.26
N ALA A 10 -6.26 -5.84 -6.44
CA ALA A 10 -5.63 -6.73 -7.41
C ALA A 10 -6.54 -7.93 -7.71
N LEU A 11 -6.68 -8.28 -8.99
CA LEU A 11 -7.29 -9.54 -9.37
C LEU A 11 -6.45 -10.74 -8.90
N PRO A 12 -7.10 -11.83 -8.45
CA PRO A 12 -8.53 -12.10 -8.47
C PRO A 12 -9.26 -11.73 -7.16
N PHE A 13 -8.63 -11.02 -6.22
CA PHE A 13 -9.14 -10.86 -4.85
C PHE A 13 -10.08 -9.67 -4.68
N ALA A 14 -9.75 -8.54 -5.28
CA ALA A 14 -10.58 -7.34 -5.22
C ALA A 14 -10.37 -6.47 -6.45
N ALA A 15 -11.43 -5.90 -7.00
CA ALA A 15 -11.38 -5.03 -8.15
C ALA A 15 -12.50 -4.00 -8.12
N SER A 16 -12.15 -2.75 -8.39
CA SER A 16 -13.11 -1.67 -8.65
C SER A 16 -12.82 -0.97 -9.98
N GLY A 17 -11.62 -1.13 -10.53
CA GLY A 17 -11.18 -0.47 -11.75
C GLY A 17 -9.94 -1.08 -12.38
N GLY A 18 -9.36 -0.34 -13.31
CA GLY A 18 -8.23 -0.84 -14.12
C GLY A 18 -6.91 -1.03 -13.34
N LEU A 19 -6.81 -0.56 -12.10
CA LEU A 19 -5.67 -0.84 -11.23
C LEU A 19 -5.59 -2.34 -10.91
N ALA A 20 -6.74 -2.97 -10.62
CA ALA A 20 -6.81 -4.39 -10.32
C ALA A 20 -6.29 -5.28 -11.47
N ASP A 21 -6.57 -4.91 -12.72
CA ASP A 21 -6.07 -5.62 -13.91
C ASP A 21 -4.54 -5.56 -14.00
N VAL A 22 -3.97 -4.37 -13.77
CA VAL A 22 -2.52 -4.18 -13.79
C VAL A 22 -1.86 -4.93 -12.63
N ALA A 23 -2.40 -4.80 -11.42
CA ALA A 23 -1.89 -5.48 -10.24
C ALA A 23 -2.02 -7.01 -10.33
N GLY A 24 -3.02 -7.52 -11.05
CA GLY A 24 -3.20 -8.94 -11.34
C GLY A 24 -2.29 -9.50 -12.44
N SER A 25 -1.75 -8.65 -13.32
CA SER A 25 -1.00 -9.08 -14.51
C SER A 25 0.49 -8.75 -14.49
N LEU A 26 0.86 -7.51 -14.12
CA LEU A 26 2.24 -7.02 -14.14
C LEU A 26 3.19 -7.82 -13.23
N PRO A 27 2.84 -8.18 -11.98
CA PRO A 27 3.71 -8.96 -11.11
C PRO A 27 4.10 -10.31 -11.72
N GLY A 28 3.14 -10.98 -12.38
CA GLY A 28 3.39 -12.24 -13.09
C GLY A 28 4.32 -12.04 -14.30
N ALA A 29 4.13 -10.96 -15.05
CA ALA A 29 5.00 -10.63 -16.18
C ALA A 29 6.44 -10.35 -15.75
N LEU A 30 6.64 -9.61 -14.65
CA LEU A 30 7.95 -9.33 -14.06
C LEU A 30 8.62 -10.63 -13.60
N THR A 31 7.88 -11.49 -12.90
CA THR A 31 8.40 -12.77 -12.39
C THR A 31 8.87 -13.67 -13.53
N ARG A 32 8.09 -13.77 -14.63
CA ARG A 32 8.51 -14.50 -15.83
C ARG A 32 9.78 -13.94 -16.48
N ARG A 33 10.04 -12.64 -16.31
CA ARG A 33 11.26 -11.96 -16.78
C ARG A 33 12.41 -12.00 -15.76
N ARG A 34 12.38 -12.94 -14.81
CA ARG A 34 13.40 -13.13 -13.77
C ARG A 34 13.54 -11.97 -12.79
N THR A 35 12.48 -11.17 -12.64
CA THR A 35 12.34 -10.17 -11.58
C THR A 35 11.26 -10.65 -10.61
N PRO A 36 11.65 -11.35 -9.53
CA PRO A 36 10.67 -11.81 -8.54
C PRO A 36 9.82 -10.67 -8.02
N CYS A 37 8.51 -10.79 -8.20
CA CYS A 37 7.55 -9.79 -7.78
C CYS A 37 6.45 -10.46 -6.95
N ARG A 38 6.17 -9.90 -5.77
CA ARG A 38 5.05 -10.30 -4.91
C ARG A 38 4.10 -9.12 -4.70
N VAL A 39 2.85 -9.40 -4.49
CA VAL A 39 1.82 -8.38 -4.27
C VAL A 39 1.51 -8.30 -2.79
N ILE A 40 1.25 -7.09 -2.28
CA ILE A 40 0.69 -6.86 -0.95
C ILE A 40 -0.51 -5.94 -1.07
N MET A 41 -1.63 -6.33 -0.45
CA MET A 41 -2.90 -5.64 -0.54
C MET A 41 -3.75 -5.83 0.71
N PRO A 42 -4.81 -5.03 0.94
CA PRO A 42 -5.76 -5.28 2.01
C PRO A 42 -6.56 -6.57 1.79
N LEU A 43 -6.94 -7.24 2.88
CA LEU A 43 -7.87 -8.36 2.86
C LEU A 43 -9.31 -7.84 3.01
N TYR A 44 -9.95 -7.55 1.90
CA TYR A 44 -11.31 -7.01 1.88
C TYR A 44 -12.39 -8.04 2.18
N GLY A 45 -13.56 -7.56 2.63
CA GLY A 45 -14.75 -8.38 2.87
C GLY A 45 -15.26 -9.12 1.63
N CYS A 46 -15.02 -8.59 0.43
CA CYS A 46 -15.43 -9.21 -0.85
C CYS A 46 -14.61 -10.43 -1.25
N VAL A 47 -13.48 -10.70 -0.59
CA VAL A 47 -12.69 -11.92 -0.83
C VAL A 47 -13.50 -13.13 -0.38
N THR A 48 -13.70 -14.09 -1.30
CA THR A 48 -14.61 -15.23 -1.10
C THR A 48 -14.11 -16.19 -0.01
N ALA A 49 -15.01 -16.99 0.54
CA ALA A 49 -14.67 -17.99 1.55
C ALA A 49 -13.65 -19.02 1.01
N ASP A 50 -13.78 -19.44 -0.26
CA ASP A 50 -12.87 -20.39 -0.89
C ASP A 50 -11.47 -19.79 -1.06
N GLN A 51 -11.39 -18.52 -1.47
CA GLN A 51 -10.11 -17.80 -1.55
C GLN A 51 -9.46 -17.69 -0.16
N ARG A 52 -10.24 -17.33 0.87
CA ARG A 52 -9.74 -17.25 2.25
C ARG A 52 -9.26 -18.60 2.77
N ALA A 53 -9.97 -19.69 2.46
CA ALA A 53 -9.57 -21.04 2.86
C ALA A 53 -8.23 -21.48 2.26
N SER A 54 -7.82 -20.90 1.12
CA SER A 54 -6.54 -21.17 0.49
C SER A 54 -5.37 -20.36 1.08
N MET A 55 -5.65 -19.41 1.98
CA MET A 55 -4.65 -18.55 2.56
C MET A 55 -3.97 -19.18 3.76
N ARG A 56 -2.65 -19.02 3.83
CA ARG A 56 -1.85 -19.38 5.00
C ARG A 56 -1.71 -18.17 5.90
N PHE A 57 -2.11 -18.28 7.15
CA PHE A 57 -1.81 -17.27 8.16
C PHE A 57 -0.31 -17.30 8.49
N ILE A 58 0.33 -16.12 8.44
CA ILE A 58 1.75 -15.96 8.79
C ILE A 58 1.86 -15.57 10.26
N THR A 59 1.29 -14.43 10.62
CA THR A 59 1.32 -13.86 11.96
C THR A 59 0.31 -12.70 12.08
N SER A 60 0.20 -12.14 13.28
CA SER A 60 -0.46 -10.86 13.50
C SER A 60 0.46 -9.88 14.20
N ILE A 61 0.29 -8.60 13.88
CA ILE A 61 1.07 -7.49 14.43
C ILE A 61 0.15 -6.36 14.88
N MET A 62 0.67 -5.46 15.70
CA MET A 62 -0.02 -4.22 16.05
C MET A 62 0.60 -3.06 15.28
N VAL A 63 -0.17 -2.48 14.36
CA VAL A 63 0.25 -1.39 13.47
C VAL A 63 -0.07 -0.04 14.12
N PRO A 64 0.91 0.85 14.26
CA PRO A 64 0.65 2.20 14.75
C PRO A 64 -0.01 3.05 13.65
N VAL A 65 -1.14 3.69 14.00
CA VAL A 65 -1.81 4.70 13.16
C VAL A 65 -1.93 5.96 14.02
N SER A 66 -0.93 6.83 13.92
CA SER A 66 -0.73 7.92 14.87
C SER A 66 -0.67 7.39 16.31
N TRP A 67 -1.58 7.83 17.18
CA TRP A 67 -1.69 7.36 18.58
C TRP A 67 -2.42 6.01 18.74
N ARG A 68 -3.13 5.58 17.68
CA ARG A 68 -3.87 4.31 17.67
C ARG A 68 -2.92 3.13 17.45
N ARG A 69 -3.29 1.97 17.96
CA ARG A 69 -2.62 0.69 17.66
C ARG A 69 -3.67 -0.30 17.18
N GLN A 70 -3.56 -0.69 15.92
CA GLN A 70 -4.56 -1.51 15.24
C GLN A 70 -4.01 -2.90 14.90
N TYR A 71 -4.83 -3.91 15.11
CA TYR A 71 -4.52 -5.27 14.70
C TYR A 71 -4.30 -5.35 13.19
N CYS A 72 -3.34 -6.17 12.78
CA CYS A 72 -3.13 -6.56 11.40
C CYS A 72 -2.76 -8.03 11.31
N GLY A 73 -3.65 -8.87 10.79
CA GLY A 73 -3.33 -10.24 10.38
C GLY A 73 -2.59 -10.22 9.05
N ILE A 74 -1.55 -11.04 8.92
CA ILE A 74 -0.78 -11.19 7.68
C ILE A 74 -1.05 -12.59 7.15
N PHE A 75 -1.64 -12.66 5.96
CA PHE A 75 -1.92 -13.89 5.25
C PHE A 75 -1.14 -13.96 3.94
N GLU A 76 -0.87 -15.17 3.49
CA GLU A 76 -0.19 -15.44 2.22
C GLU A 76 -1.01 -16.43 1.40
N THR A 77 -1.08 -16.20 0.09
CA THR A 77 -1.58 -17.16 -0.87
C THR A 77 -0.84 -17.04 -2.20
N LYS A 78 -1.04 -18.01 -3.09
CA LYS A 78 -0.46 -17.98 -4.43
C LYS A 78 -1.55 -18.03 -5.49
N TYR A 79 -1.43 -17.18 -6.49
CA TYR A 79 -2.30 -17.20 -7.66
C TYR A 79 -1.47 -16.98 -8.93
N ASN A 80 -1.64 -17.83 -9.94
CA ASN A 80 -0.93 -17.78 -11.23
C ASN A 80 0.60 -17.60 -11.08
N GLY A 81 1.21 -18.30 -10.09
CA GLY A 81 2.65 -18.27 -9.86
C GLY A 81 3.15 -17.02 -9.11
N VAL A 82 2.28 -16.10 -8.75
CA VAL A 82 2.59 -14.90 -7.95
C VAL A 82 2.15 -15.13 -6.50
N THR A 83 2.99 -14.75 -5.56
CA THR A 83 2.64 -14.72 -4.13
C THR A 83 1.95 -13.40 -3.80
N TYR A 84 0.83 -13.50 -3.10
CA TYR A 84 0.06 -12.38 -2.56
C TYR A 84 0.11 -12.40 -1.04
N TYR A 85 0.41 -11.26 -0.45
CA TYR A 85 0.25 -10.99 0.98
C TYR A 85 -1.02 -10.17 1.17
N LEU A 86 -1.88 -10.62 2.07
CA LEU A 86 -3.14 -9.96 2.37
C LEU A 86 -3.12 -9.49 3.82
N LEU A 87 -3.35 -8.20 4.02
CA LEU A 87 -3.33 -7.54 5.32
C LEU A 87 -4.74 -7.41 5.86
N ASP A 88 -5.03 -8.18 6.91
CA ASP A 88 -6.36 -8.29 7.50
C ASP A 88 -6.56 -7.29 8.63
N ASN A 89 -7.61 -6.50 8.49
CA ASN A 89 -8.24 -5.75 9.55
C ASN A 89 -9.71 -5.56 9.18
N GLU A 90 -10.61 -6.32 9.82
CA GLU A 90 -12.04 -6.27 9.48
C GLU A 90 -12.66 -4.89 9.76
N TYR A 91 -12.20 -4.17 10.76
CA TYR A 91 -12.70 -2.82 11.06
C TYR A 91 -12.50 -1.88 9.88
N TYR A 92 -11.36 -1.95 9.19
CA TYR A 92 -11.07 -1.09 8.03
C TYR A 92 -11.55 -1.68 6.70
N PHE A 93 -11.48 -3.00 6.50
CA PHE A 93 -11.61 -3.59 5.16
C PHE A 93 -12.81 -4.49 4.94
N LYS A 94 -13.60 -4.80 5.98
CA LYS A 94 -14.87 -5.52 5.83
C LYS A 94 -15.99 -4.51 5.60
N ARG A 95 -16.02 -3.96 4.40
CA ARG A 95 -16.97 -2.94 3.95
C ARG A 95 -17.62 -3.37 2.64
N ASP A 96 -18.75 -2.75 2.30
CA ASP A 96 -19.53 -3.06 1.10
C ASP A 96 -18.81 -2.62 -0.19
N THR A 97 -17.98 -1.59 -0.11
CA THR A 97 -17.18 -1.07 -1.22
C THR A 97 -15.71 -0.95 -0.84
N LEU A 98 -14.81 -0.94 -1.84
CA LEU A 98 -13.38 -0.80 -1.58
C LEU A 98 -13.02 0.62 -1.14
N TYR A 99 -13.72 1.62 -1.67
CA TYR A 99 -13.46 3.05 -1.49
C TYR A 99 -14.74 3.84 -1.25
N GLY A 100 -14.60 5.12 -0.89
CA GLY A 100 -15.70 6.06 -0.73
C GLY A 100 -16.25 6.12 0.69
N HIS A 101 -15.48 5.66 1.68
CA HIS A 101 -15.85 5.76 3.08
C HIS A 101 -15.27 7.03 3.70
N TYR A 102 -15.98 7.57 4.69
CA TYR A 102 -15.54 8.77 5.42
C TYR A 102 -14.12 8.62 6.01
N ASP A 103 -13.79 7.42 6.45
CA ASP A 103 -12.52 7.07 7.09
C ASP A 103 -11.44 6.55 6.11
N ASP A 104 -11.59 6.76 4.82
CA ASP A 104 -10.61 6.29 3.81
C ASP A 104 -9.19 6.79 4.09
N GLY A 105 -9.04 8.01 4.61
CA GLY A 105 -7.73 8.52 5.03
C GLY A 105 -7.06 7.65 6.08
N GLU A 106 -7.79 7.26 7.13
CA GLU A 106 -7.28 6.38 8.19
C GLU A 106 -7.07 4.94 7.70
N ARG A 107 -8.00 4.42 6.89
CA ARG A 107 -7.90 3.08 6.30
C ARG A 107 -6.62 2.89 5.50
N PHE A 108 -6.30 3.86 4.64
CA PHE A 108 -5.11 3.75 3.79
C PHE A 108 -3.83 4.25 4.45
N ALA A 109 -3.91 5.07 5.51
CA ALA A 109 -2.81 5.31 6.43
C ALA A 109 -2.43 4.01 7.18
N PHE A 110 -3.44 3.29 7.72
CA PHE A 110 -3.23 1.96 8.29
C PHE A 110 -2.60 1.01 7.29
N PHE A 111 -3.16 0.90 6.07
CA PHE A 111 -2.61 0.01 5.03
C PHE A 111 -1.15 0.33 4.73
N SER A 112 -0.83 1.60 4.52
CA SER A 112 0.54 2.03 4.20
C SER A 112 1.54 1.73 5.33
N ARG A 113 1.13 1.93 6.59
CA ARG A 113 1.95 1.55 7.75
C ARG A 113 2.08 0.03 7.86
N ALA A 114 0.98 -0.69 7.68
CA ALA A 114 0.95 -2.16 7.77
C ALA A 114 1.87 -2.80 6.73
N VAL A 115 1.97 -2.25 5.52
CA VAL A 115 2.92 -2.70 4.49
C VAL A 115 4.35 -2.67 5.03
N LEU A 116 4.77 -1.56 5.64
CA LEU A 116 6.12 -1.40 6.16
C LEU A 116 6.34 -2.25 7.42
N GLU A 117 5.41 -2.25 8.36
CA GLU A 117 5.50 -3.07 9.59
C GLU A 117 5.47 -4.58 9.30
N ALA A 118 4.90 -5.01 8.18
CA ALA A 118 4.88 -6.43 7.79
C ALA A 118 6.24 -6.94 7.27
N LEU A 119 7.10 -6.08 6.71
CA LEU A 119 8.34 -6.50 6.02
C LEU A 119 9.21 -7.47 6.82
N PRO A 120 9.43 -7.30 8.14
CA PRO A 120 10.25 -8.21 8.94
C PRO A 120 9.69 -9.64 9.06
N TYR A 121 8.39 -9.80 8.81
CA TYR A 121 7.67 -11.08 8.96
C TYR A 121 7.51 -11.83 7.64
N LEU A 122 7.83 -11.17 6.52
CA LEU A 122 7.75 -11.79 5.20
C LEU A 122 9.05 -12.55 4.90
N ASP A 123 8.90 -13.70 4.24
CA ASP A 123 10.04 -14.46 3.66
C ASP A 123 10.59 -13.81 2.38
N PHE A 124 10.37 -12.51 2.22
CA PHE A 124 10.69 -11.75 1.03
C PHE A 124 11.22 -10.36 1.39
N LYS A 125 12.52 -10.17 1.28
CA LYS A 125 13.13 -8.84 1.44
C LYS A 125 13.15 -8.14 0.09
N PRO A 126 12.32 -7.09 -0.11
CA PRO A 126 12.29 -6.37 -1.37
C PRO A 126 13.52 -5.45 -1.52
N ASP A 127 14.01 -5.34 -2.74
CA ASP A 127 14.94 -4.28 -3.14
C ASP A 127 14.16 -3.02 -3.54
N ILE A 128 12.90 -3.20 -4.00
CA ILE A 128 12.01 -2.15 -4.45
C ILE A 128 10.62 -2.35 -3.84
N ILE A 129 10.03 -1.29 -3.31
CA ILE A 129 8.61 -1.19 -2.98
C ILE A 129 7.95 -0.34 -4.08
N HIS A 130 7.04 -0.94 -4.84
CA HIS A 130 6.34 -0.31 -5.94
C HIS A 130 4.91 0.02 -5.55
N CYS A 131 4.65 1.28 -5.26
CA CYS A 131 3.38 1.81 -4.79
C CYS A 131 2.50 2.28 -5.95
N ASN A 132 1.18 2.13 -5.81
CA ASN A 132 0.23 2.40 -6.89
C ASN A 132 -0.94 3.24 -6.37
N ASP A 133 -1.16 4.40 -6.95
CA ASP A 133 -2.18 5.39 -6.63
C ASP A 133 -2.16 5.89 -5.17
N TRP A 134 -3.02 6.84 -4.86
CA TRP A 134 -3.06 7.57 -3.60
C TRP A 134 -3.22 6.67 -2.37
N GLN A 135 -3.89 5.54 -2.50
CA GLN A 135 -4.11 4.59 -1.40
C GLN A 135 -2.81 3.97 -0.86
N SER A 136 -1.76 3.99 -1.64
CA SER A 136 -0.43 3.51 -1.23
C SER A 136 0.61 4.64 -1.13
N ALA A 137 0.19 5.88 -1.35
CA ALA A 137 1.10 7.03 -1.43
C ALA A 137 1.81 7.34 -0.10
N LEU A 138 1.20 6.99 1.04
CA LEU A 138 1.86 7.14 2.34
C LEU A 138 2.99 6.13 2.57
N VAL A 139 3.11 5.06 1.78
CA VAL A 139 4.24 4.11 1.92
C VAL A 139 5.58 4.80 1.69
N PRO A 140 5.85 5.48 0.56
CA PRO A 140 7.11 6.20 0.37
C PRO A 140 7.29 7.36 1.36
N VAL A 141 6.22 8.04 1.78
CA VAL A 141 6.28 9.08 2.82
C VAL A 141 6.75 8.51 4.15
N TYR A 142 6.10 7.48 4.65
CA TYR A 142 6.51 6.83 5.89
C TYR A 142 7.90 6.20 5.79
N TYR A 143 8.20 5.56 4.64
CA TYR A 143 9.52 4.98 4.46
C TYR A 143 10.62 6.04 4.60
N SER A 144 10.51 7.16 3.91
CA SER A 144 11.54 8.21 3.94
C SER A 144 11.66 8.90 5.31
N THR A 145 10.53 9.12 5.99
CA THR A 145 10.49 9.87 7.25
C THR A 145 10.74 9.02 8.49
N MET A 146 10.39 7.73 8.48
CA MET A 146 10.34 6.91 9.69
C MET A 146 11.08 5.58 9.60
N TYR A 147 11.29 5.02 8.40
CA TYR A 147 11.78 3.63 8.27
C TYR A 147 13.14 3.49 7.60
N ALA A 148 13.53 4.39 6.69
CA ALA A 148 14.73 4.24 5.86
C ALA A 148 16.02 3.96 6.67
N ASN A 149 16.10 4.51 7.89
CA ASN A 149 17.26 4.35 8.78
C ASN A 149 17.11 3.22 9.81
N ARG A 150 16.00 2.46 9.77
CA ARG A 150 15.82 1.31 10.67
C ARG A 150 16.58 0.10 10.14
N GLU A 151 17.03 -0.76 11.05
CA GLU A 151 17.62 -2.03 10.70
C GLU A 151 16.67 -2.88 9.84
N GLY A 152 17.18 -3.43 8.74
CA GLY A 152 16.41 -4.23 7.79
C GLY A 152 15.68 -3.45 6.69
N TYR A 153 15.63 -2.11 6.76
CA TYR A 153 14.97 -1.26 5.76
C TYR A 153 15.96 -0.50 4.86
N ALA A 154 17.21 -0.38 5.28
CA ALA A 154 18.20 0.41 4.56
C ALA A 154 18.38 -0.08 3.12
N GLY A 155 18.41 0.86 2.18
CA GLY A 155 18.69 0.62 0.76
C GLY A 155 17.49 0.18 -0.08
N ILE A 156 16.31 0.00 0.50
CA ILE A 156 15.09 -0.23 -0.28
C ILE A 156 14.79 1.02 -1.12
N LYS A 157 14.46 0.82 -2.40
CA LYS A 157 14.03 1.88 -3.29
C LYS A 157 12.52 1.91 -3.44
N THR A 158 11.95 3.09 -3.66
CA THR A 158 10.52 3.27 -3.82
C THR A 158 10.17 3.74 -5.23
N ILE A 159 9.13 3.15 -5.82
CA ILE A 159 8.51 3.59 -7.07
C ILE A 159 7.07 3.97 -6.76
N PHE A 160 6.60 5.06 -7.30
CA PHE A 160 5.20 5.48 -7.22
C PHE A 160 4.60 5.59 -8.63
N THR A 161 3.54 4.81 -8.91
CA THR A 161 2.84 4.84 -10.19
C THR A 161 1.46 5.46 -10.06
N ILE A 162 1.17 6.44 -10.92
CA ILE A 162 -0.14 7.07 -11.03
C ILE A 162 -0.95 6.34 -12.10
N HIS A 163 -2.09 5.77 -11.71
CA HIS A 163 -3.05 5.16 -12.62
C HIS A 163 -4.22 6.09 -12.92
N ASN A 164 -4.66 6.87 -11.92
CA ASN A 164 -5.74 7.83 -12.08
C ASN A 164 -5.47 9.11 -11.28
N ILE A 165 -5.06 10.17 -11.98
CA ILE A 165 -4.73 11.48 -11.42
C ILE A 165 -5.95 12.21 -10.80
N GLN A 166 -7.18 11.80 -11.12
CA GLN A 166 -8.39 12.42 -10.57
C GLN A 166 -8.58 12.13 -9.07
N TYR A 167 -8.07 10.99 -8.59
CA TYR A 167 -8.19 10.58 -7.20
C TYR A 167 -6.84 10.74 -6.51
N GLN A 168 -6.73 11.78 -5.67
CA GLN A 168 -5.45 12.18 -5.10
C GLN A 168 -5.33 11.95 -3.59
N GLY A 169 -6.41 11.55 -2.92
CA GLY A 169 -6.43 11.42 -1.46
C GLY A 169 -6.30 12.78 -0.78
N ILE A 170 -7.33 13.63 -0.94
CA ILE A 170 -7.33 15.02 -0.44
C ILE A 170 -8.10 15.09 0.87
N TYR A 171 -7.49 15.71 1.89
CA TYR A 171 -8.02 15.81 3.25
C TYR A 171 -7.70 17.17 3.88
N GLY A 172 -8.41 17.52 4.95
CA GLY A 172 -8.10 18.70 5.76
C GLY A 172 -6.74 18.58 6.48
N LYS A 173 -6.16 19.70 6.87
CA LYS A 173 -4.83 19.71 7.55
C LYS A 173 -4.86 19.10 8.95
N ASP A 174 -6.00 19.11 9.61
CA ASP A 174 -6.25 18.52 10.93
C ASP A 174 -5.92 17.01 10.99
N ILE A 175 -6.04 16.31 9.86
CA ILE A 175 -5.75 14.88 9.76
C ILE A 175 -4.25 14.54 9.77
N LEU A 176 -3.35 15.52 9.55
CA LEU A 176 -1.91 15.30 9.41
C LEU A 176 -1.32 14.58 10.63
N GLY A 177 -1.51 15.13 11.82
CA GLY A 177 -1.01 14.56 13.06
C GLY A 177 -1.91 13.45 13.59
N ASP A 178 -3.23 13.69 13.66
CA ASP A 178 -4.18 12.79 14.32
C ASP A 178 -4.34 11.44 13.61
N VAL A 179 -4.33 11.44 12.28
CA VAL A 179 -4.54 10.22 11.50
C VAL A 179 -3.26 9.72 10.86
N PHE A 180 -2.53 10.60 10.15
CA PHE A 180 -1.33 10.16 9.44
C PHE A 180 -0.11 10.03 10.36
N GLY A 181 -0.13 10.63 11.56
CA GLY A 181 0.99 10.58 12.50
C GLY A 181 2.26 11.22 11.94
N LEU A 182 2.08 12.23 11.09
CA LEU A 182 3.14 13.06 10.55
C LEU A 182 3.22 14.35 11.36
N GLY A 183 4.42 14.69 11.85
CA GLY A 183 4.66 15.98 12.50
C GLY A 183 4.63 17.14 11.52
N GLU A 184 4.49 18.36 12.04
CA GLU A 184 4.49 19.60 11.24
C GLU A 184 5.76 19.76 10.39
N GLU A 185 6.89 19.21 10.82
CA GLU A 185 8.14 19.19 10.08
C GLU A 185 8.05 18.43 8.75
N HIS A 186 7.06 17.56 8.62
CA HIS A 186 6.79 16.77 7.41
C HIS A 186 5.60 17.29 6.60
N ALA A 187 4.93 18.34 7.06
CA ALA A 187 3.73 18.87 6.40
C ALA A 187 3.99 19.22 4.94
N SER A 188 5.12 19.86 4.65
CA SER A 188 5.49 20.27 3.29
C SER A 188 5.57 19.12 2.28
N LEU A 189 5.76 17.87 2.73
CA LEU A 189 5.78 16.70 1.85
C LEU A 189 4.40 16.38 1.28
N VAL A 190 3.34 16.65 2.03
CA VAL A 190 1.97 16.26 1.70
C VAL A 190 1.01 17.44 1.50
N GLU A 191 1.38 18.65 1.90
CA GLU A 191 0.54 19.84 1.71
C GLU A 191 0.53 20.32 0.26
N PHE A 192 -0.66 20.58 -0.27
CA PHE A 192 -0.86 21.18 -1.58
C PHE A 192 -2.19 21.95 -1.60
N GLY A 193 -2.16 23.25 -1.91
CA GLY A 193 -3.37 24.07 -2.04
C GLY A 193 -4.23 24.09 -0.76
N ASP A 194 -3.64 24.41 0.39
CA ASP A 194 -4.30 24.48 1.71
C ASP A 194 -4.93 23.18 2.21
N CYS A 195 -4.60 22.05 1.61
CA CYS A 195 -5.05 20.73 2.04
C CYS A 195 -3.89 19.73 2.10
N ILE A 196 -4.13 18.57 2.69
CA ILE A 196 -3.27 17.40 2.57
C ILE A 196 -3.62 16.68 1.28
N ASN A 197 -2.61 16.37 0.47
CA ASN A 197 -2.72 15.63 -0.77
C ASN A 197 -1.76 14.44 -0.74
N LEU A 198 -2.30 13.24 -0.59
CA LEU A 198 -1.51 12.04 -0.43
C LEU A 198 -0.71 11.69 -1.68
N MET A 199 -1.30 11.90 -2.86
CA MET A 199 -0.60 11.65 -4.14
C MET A 199 0.64 12.54 -4.27
N LYS A 200 0.56 13.82 -3.85
CA LYS A 200 1.72 14.69 -3.79
C LYS A 200 2.82 14.08 -2.91
N GLY A 201 2.46 13.58 -1.72
CA GLY A 201 3.41 12.91 -0.84
C GLY A 201 4.10 11.72 -1.50
N GLY A 202 3.33 10.89 -2.20
CA GLY A 202 3.88 9.78 -2.98
C GLY A 202 4.87 10.22 -4.06
N ILE A 203 4.55 11.30 -4.77
CA ILE A 203 5.42 11.88 -5.81
C ILE A 203 6.71 12.45 -5.20
N GLU A 204 6.62 13.22 -4.12
CA GLU A 204 7.76 13.88 -3.48
C GLU A 204 8.74 12.89 -2.83
N CYS A 205 8.22 11.80 -2.24
CA CYS A 205 9.03 10.89 -1.43
C CYS A 205 9.54 9.66 -2.18
N ALA A 206 8.98 9.35 -3.36
CA ALA A 206 9.43 8.19 -4.12
C ALA A 206 10.75 8.44 -4.86
N ASP A 207 11.64 7.42 -4.93
CA ASP A 207 12.87 7.50 -5.73
C ASP A 207 12.57 7.63 -7.23
N ARG A 208 11.44 7.11 -7.70
CA ARG A 208 10.97 7.21 -9.08
C ARG A 208 9.45 7.32 -9.13
N VAL A 209 8.98 8.16 -10.04
CA VAL A 209 7.55 8.31 -10.35
C VAL A 209 7.31 7.86 -11.79
N THR A 210 6.23 7.12 -12.00
CA THR A 210 5.80 6.67 -13.31
C THR A 210 4.31 6.93 -13.51
N ASP A 211 3.88 7.00 -14.77
CA ASP A 211 2.47 7.09 -15.14
C ASP A 211 2.10 5.92 -16.04
N ARG A 212 0.92 5.34 -15.80
CA ARG A 212 0.40 4.24 -16.63
C ARG A 212 -0.01 4.69 -18.02
N LYS A 213 -0.53 5.90 -18.14
CA LYS A 213 -1.10 6.45 -19.36
C LYS A 213 -0.22 7.59 -19.88
N SER A 214 1.06 7.31 -20.18
CA SER A 214 1.83 8.31 -20.94
C SER A 214 1.10 8.57 -22.25
N VAL A 215 0.49 9.74 -22.34
CA VAL A 215 -0.05 10.25 -23.59
C VAL A 215 1.16 10.63 -24.42
N VAL A 216 1.42 9.86 -25.43
CA VAL A 216 2.31 10.25 -26.52
C VAL A 216 1.57 11.26 -27.37
#